data_b038ec2761ea8785fc6fcaf93d279843
#
_entry.id   b038ec2761ea8785fc6fcaf93d279843
#
_cell.length_a   1.000
_cell.length_b   1.000
_cell.length_c   1.000
_cell.angle_alpha   90.00
_cell.angle_beta   90.00
_cell.angle_gamma   90.00
#
_symmetry.space_group_name_H-M   'P 1'
#
loop_
_entity.id
_entity.type
_entity.pdbx_description
1 polymer ?
#
loop_
_entity_poly.entity_id
_entity_poly.type
_entity_poly.pdbx_seq_one_letter_code
_entity_poly.pdbx_strand_id
1 'polypeptide(L)'
;MNLFHRPLLHLSFKGFISNNFFMSDAVSSARKDYAKGALHKEDLPANPMLLLNQWVADAAEVDPEDYNAMCIATHSLSGGSNGRIVLLRALEDDCLRFFTNYESEKGKEILASPQVACIFFWKELERQLRVRGKAVPSSDAVSDAYFASRPRSSQIGAWASRQSRQGEEVKLTERIISYQAQFEGQDVIPRPPFWGGFEIYADEIEFWQGRPSRLHNRYLYTKQGPSWSLGRLDP
;
A
#
# COMPACT_ATOMS: atom_id res chain seq x y z
N MET A 1 -6.09 -61.96 -1.36
CA MET A 1 -6.38 -60.95 -2.42
C MET A 1 -5.80 -59.63 -1.95
N ASN A 2 -4.79 -59.16 -2.68
CA ASN A 2 -3.78 -58.18 -2.25
C ASN A 2 -4.32 -56.76 -2.13
N LEU A 3 -4.13 -56.15 -0.98
CA LEU A 3 -4.27 -54.71 -0.75
C LEU A 3 -2.92 -54.01 -0.97
N PHE A 4 -2.90 -53.07 -1.87
CA PHE A 4 -1.74 -52.25 -2.26
C PHE A 4 -1.26 -51.34 -1.11
N HIS A 5 -0.08 -51.62 -0.59
CA HIS A 5 0.71 -50.67 0.18
C HIS A 5 1.42 -49.73 -0.79
N ARG A 6 1.12 -48.41 -0.74
CA ARG A 6 1.96 -47.37 -1.31
C ARG A 6 2.94 -46.90 -0.22
N PRO A 7 4.24 -46.85 -0.49
CA PRO A 7 5.19 -46.28 0.48
C PRO A 7 5.12 -44.76 0.45
N LEU A 8 5.06 -44.15 1.63
CA LEU A 8 5.29 -42.74 1.88
C LEU A 8 6.74 -42.39 1.49
N LEU A 9 6.90 -41.55 0.48
CA LEU A 9 8.19 -40.95 0.14
C LEU A 9 8.59 -39.98 1.26
N HIS A 10 9.50 -40.43 2.11
CA HIS A 10 10.27 -39.56 3.00
C HIS A 10 11.20 -38.69 2.14
N LEU A 11 10.79 -37.45 1.83
CA LEU A 11 11.70 -36.42 1.32
C LEU A 11 12.66 -36.02 2.46
N SER A 12 13.86 -36.60 2.41
CA SER A 12 14.95 -36.23 3.28
C SER A 12 15.45 -34.83 2.93
N PHE A 13 15.18 -33.86 3.81
CA PHE A 13 15.76 -32.50 3.76
C PHE A 13 17.22 -32.51 4.26
N LYS A 14 18.09 -33.27 3.59
CA LYS A 14 19.52 -33.19 3.78
C LYS A 14 20.15 -32.66 2.50
N GLY A 15 20.44 -31.35 2.45
CA GLY A 15 21.21 -30.78 1.35
C GLY A 15 20.99 -29.28 1.09
N PHE A 16 20.71 -28.47 2.12
CA PHE A 16 20.58 -27.01 1.93
C PHE A 16 21.42 -26.22 2.94
N ILE A 17 22.69 -26.65 3.16
CA ILE A 17 23.66 -25.86 3.90
C ILE A 17 24.98 -25.90 3.11
N SER A 18 25.06 -25.09 2.06
CA SER A 18 26.30 -24.51 1.56
C SER A 18 26.04 -23.70 0.28
N ASN A 19 25.49 -22.52 0.41
CA ASN A 19 25.56 -21.49 -0.63
C ASN A 19 25.27 -20.08 -0.03
N ASN A 20 25.83 -19.80 1.14
CA ASN A 20 25.75 -18.44 1.73
C ASN A 20 26.65 -17.41 1.03
N PHE A 21 27.43 -17.80 0.02
CA PHE A 21 28.36 -16.89 -0.65
C PHE A 21 27.80 -16.15 -1.84
N PHE A 22 26.74 -16.66 -2.50
CA PHE A 22 26.26 -16.09 -3.76
C PHE A 22 25.23 -14.94 -3.61
N MET A 23 24.52 -14.83 -2.50
CA MET A 23 23.52 -13.76 -2.33
C MET A 23 24.15 -12.40 -1.98
N SER A 24 25.24 -12.36 -1.24
CA SER A 24 25.89 -11.10 -0.87
C SER A 24 26.52 -10.38 -2.07
N ASP A 25 27.16 -11.12 -2.95
CA ASP A 25 27.82 -10.54 -4.13
C ASP A 25 26.82 -10.11 -5.19
N ALA A 26 25.73 -10.87 -5.39
CA ALA A 26 24.66 -10.50 -6.30
C ALA A 26 23.93 -9.20 -5.86
N VAL A 27 23.69 -9.05 -4.56
CA VAL A 27 23.07 -7.83 -4.01
C VAL A 27 24.04 -6.64 -4.09
N SER A 28 25.31 -6.84 -3.77
CA SER A 28 26.31 -5.76 -3.75
C SER A 28 26.69 -5.27 -5.15
N SER A 29 26.63 -6.14 -6.17
CA SER A 29 26.93 -5.83 -7.57
C SER A 29 25.74 -5.33 -8.39
N ALA A 30 24.51 -5.49 -7.88
CA ALA A 30 23.30 -5.05 -8.56
C ALA A 30 23.28 -3.52 -8.68
N ARG A 31 23.63 -3.02 -9.86
CA ARG A 31 23.58 -1.60 -10.20
C ARG A 31 22.69 -1.39 -11.42
N LYS A 32 21.84 -0.37 -11.35
CA LYS A 32 21.02 0.06 -12.48
C LYS A 32 21.27 1.53 -12.74
N ASP A 33 21.54 1.89 -13.99
CA ASP A 33 21.52 3.27 -14.42
C ASP A 33 20.10 3.66 -14.80
N TYR A 34 19.65 4.78 -14.25
CA TYR A 34 18.34 5.35 -14.51
C TYR A 34 18.43 6.34 -15.67
N ALA A 35 17.63 6.11 -16.74
CA ALA A 35 17.70 6.92 -17.96
C ALA A 35 16.32 7.20 -18.61
N LYS A 36 15.22 6.75 -17.99
CA LYS A 36 13.89 6.78 -18.62
C LYS A 36 13.24 8.16 -18.63
N GLY A 37 13.69 9.12 -17.82
CA GLY A 37 13.05 10.42 -17.76
C GLY A 37 13.91 11.49 -17.10
N ALA A 38 13.40 12.71 -17.13
CA ALA A 38 13.91 13.86 -16.39
C ALA A 38 12.71 14.63 -15.81
N LEU A 39 12.95 15.34 -14.71
CA LEU A 39 11.98 16.25 -14.11
C LEU A 39 12.63 17.63 -14.04
N HIS A 40 12.06 18.61 -14.75
CA HIS A 40 12.58 19.95 -14.80
C HIS A 40 11.68 20.89 -13.98
N LYS A 41 12.29 21.91 -13.38
CA LYS A 41 11.56 22.84 -12.49
C LYS A 41 10.44 23.58 -13.21
N GLU A 42 10.68 23.94 -14.47
CA GLU A 42 9.75 24.64 -15.35
C GLU A 42 8.48 23.86 -15.67
N ASP A 43 8.53 22.51 -15.56
CA ASP A 43 7.40 21.61 -15.83
C ASP A 43 6.55 21.34 -14.58
N LEU A 44 6.93 21.89 -13.42
CA LEU A 44 6.30 21.60 -12.14
C LEU A 44 5.12 22.55 -11.88
N PRO A 45 3.90 22.02 -11.67
CA PRO A 45 2.73 22.84 -11.40
C PRO A 45 2.79 23.47 -10.00
N ALA A 46 2.09 24.59 -9.81
CA ALA A 46 1.97 25.22 -8.49
C ALA A 46 1.24 24.33 -7.47
N ASN A 47 0.27 23.50 -7.92
CA ASN A 47 -0.41 22.50 -7.11
C ASN A 47 0.20 21.11 -7.39
N PRO A 48 0.91 20.49 -6.43
CA PRO A 48 1.54 19.20 -6.62
C PRO A 48 0.56 18.05 -6.85
N MET A 49 -0.72 18.20 -6.46
CA MET A 49 -1.74 17.17 -6.70
C MET A 49 -1.99 16.94 -8.18
N LEU A 50 -1.78 17.94 -9.04
CA LEU A 50 -1.87 17.78 -10.50
C LEU A 50 -0.78 16.83 -11.01
N LEU A 51 0.47 17.02 -10.57
CA LEU A 51 1.57 16.16 -10.95
C LEU A 51 1.43 14.75 -10.36
N LEU A 52 0.90 14.65 -9.13
CA LEU A 52 0.64 13.36 -8.49
C LEU A 52 -0.40 12.57 -9.30
N ASN A 53 -1.53 13.19 -9.67
CA ASN A 53 -2.53 12.56 -10.52
C ASN A 53 -1.94 12.10 -11.87
N GLN A 54 -1.12 12.94 -12.51
CA GLN A 54 -0.47 12.60 -13.76
C GLN A 54 0.47 11.39 -13.58
N TRP A 55 1.28 11.36 -12.52
CA TRP A 55 2.21 10.24 -12.28
C TRP A 55 1.49 8.93 -11.98
N VAL A 56 0.36 8.97 -11.28
CA VAL A 56 -0.48 7.79 -11.06
C VAL A 56 -1.10 7.31 -12.38
N ALA A 57 -1.55 8.22 -13.24
CA ALA A 57 -2.06 7.88 -14.57
C ALA A 57 -0.98 7.26 -15.46
N ASP A 58 0.21 7.88 -15.53
CA ASP A 58 1.36 7.33 -16.26
C ASP A 58 1.74 5.92 -15.76
N ALA A 59 1.66 5.71 -14.45
CA ALA A 59 1.95 4.41 -13.85
C ALA A 59 0.92 3.35 -14.24
N ALA A 60 -0.36 3.71 -14.30
CA ALA A 60 -1.43 2.80 -14.70
C ALA A 60 -1.30 2.33 -16.16
N GLU A 61 -0.67 3.13 -17.03
CA GLU A 61 -0.41 2.75 -18.43
C GLU A 61 0.67 1.66 -18.54
N VAL A 62 1.67 1.67 -17.64
CA VAL A 62 2.82 0.75 -17.71
C VAL A 62 2.70 -0.43 -16.74
N ASP A 63 1.91 -0.31 -15.70
CA ASP A 63 1.67 -1.34 -14.69
C ASP A 63 0.22 -1.28 -14.18
N PRO A 64 -0.76 -1.75 -14.98
CA PRO A 64 -2.18 -1.65 -14.66
C PRO A 64 -2.61 -2.46 -13.42
N GLU A 65 -1.78 -3.39 -12.94
CA GLU A 65 -2.11 -4.25 -11.82
C GLU A 65 -1.72 -3.61 -10.47
N ASP A 66 -0.51 -3.03 -10.38
CA ASP A 66 0.08 -2.59 -9.11
C ASP A 66 0.39 -1.07 -9.04
N TYR A 67 -0.01 -0.28 -10.06
CA TYR A 67 0.26 1.17 -10.10
C TYR A 67 -0.20 1.94 -8.84
N ASN A 68 -1.23 1.44 -8.18
CA ASN A 68 -1.85 2.04 -7.01
C ASN A 68 -1.35 1.47 -5.67
N ALA A 69 -0.40 0.52 -5.71
CA ALA A 69 0.21 -0.02 -4.51
C ALA A 69 1.14 1.01 -3.86
N MET A 70 0.92 1.27 -2.58
CA MET A 70 1.78 2.18 -1.81
C MET A 70 2.17 1.58 -0.47
N CYS A 71 3.42 1.78 -0.07
CA CYS A 71 3.83 1.52 1.31
C CYS A 71 3.33 2.66 2.19
N ILE A 72 2.50 2.35 3.19
CA ILE A 72 2.17 3.30 4.23
C ILE A 72 2.97 2.98 5.50
N ALA A 73 3.70 3.98 5.99
CA ALA A 73 4.43 3.94 7.25
C ALA A 73 3.64 4.67 8.35
N THR A 74 3.57 4.03 9.51
CA THR A 74 2.83 4.48 10.69
C THR A 74 3.73 4.41 11.92
N HIS A 75 3.37 5.10 13.00
CA HIS A 75 4.01 4.96 14.30
C HIS A 75 3.45 3.73 15.01
N SER A 76 4.32 2.76 15.33
CA SER A 76 3.91 1.59 16.10
C SER A 76 3.55 1.96 17.53
N LEU A 77 2.50 1.33 18.07
CA LEU A 77 2.07 1.53 19.47
C LEU A 77 3.11 1.01 20.47
N SER A 78 4.00 0.12 20.04
CA SER A 78 5.14 -0.38 20.83
C SER A 78 6.41 0.44 20.67
N GLY A 79 6.38 1.53 19.88
CA GLY A 79 7.52 2.36 19.51
C GLY A 79 8.12 1.99 18.16
N GLY A 80 8.78 2.97 17.53
CA GLY A 80 9.39 2.82 16.22
C GLY A 80 8.42 3.02 15.05
N SER A 81 8.88 2.67 13.84
CA SER A 81 8.12 2.78 12.61
C SER A 81 7.64 1.40 12.15
N ASN A 82 6.47 1.36 11.57
CA ASN A 82 5.90 0.14 10.99
C ASN A 82 5.43 0.44 9.55
N GLY A 83 5.61 -0.50 8.60
CA GLY A 83 5.28 -0.30 7.19
C GLY A 83 4.60 -1.52 6.57
N ARG A 84 3.68 -1.27 5.63
CA ARG A 84 3.01 -2.32 4.83
C ARG A 84 2.44 -1.72 3.56
N ILE A 85 2.17 -2.58 2.58
CA ILE A 85 1.51 -2.16 1.35
C ILE A 85 0.00 -2.03 1.58
N VAL A 86 -0.56 -0.95 1.07
CA VAL A 86 -1.99 -0.71 0.93
C VAL A 86 -2.25 -0.19 -0.50
N LEU A 87 -3.51 -0.20 -0.93
CA LEU A 87 -3.86 0.25 -2.28
C LEU A 87 -4.53 1.62 -2.22
N LEU A 88 -3.98 2.59 -2.95
CA LEU A 88 -4.65 3.86 -3.22
C LEU A 88 -5.98 3.58 -3.94
N ARG A 89 -7.07 4.21 -3.50
CA ARG A 89 -8.41 3.99 -4.07
C ARG A 89 -9.07 5.25 -4.60
N ALA A 90 -8.58 6.42 -4.16
CA ALA A 90 -9.00 7.70 -4.71
C ALA A 90 -7.91 8.75 -4.49
N LEU A 91 -7.89 9.71 -5.43
CA LEU A 91 -7.18 10.98 -5.38
C LEU A 91 -8.22 12.05 -5.65
N GLU A 92 -8.86 12.54 -4.60
CA GLU A 92 -9.98 13.49 -4.67
C GLU A 92 -9.85 14.47 -3.52
N ASP A 93 -10.36 15.68 -3.68
CA ASP A 93 -10.45 16.70 -2.63
C ASP A 93 -9.09 16.97 -1.94
N ASP A 94 -7.99 16.98 -2.74
CA ASP A 94 -6.62 17.14 -2.27
C ASP A 94 -6.17 16.06 -1.25
N CYS A 95 -6.77 14.88 -1.24
CA CYS A 95 -6.37 13.78 -0.38
C CYS A 95 -6.11 12.46 -1.12
N LEU A 96 -5.30 11.62 -0.52
CA LEU A 96 -5.10 10.22 -0.91
C LEU A 96 -5.98 9.35 -0.02
N ARG A 97 -6.83 8.50 -0.61
CA ARG A 97 -7.74 7.64 0.16
C ARG A 97 -7.40 6.17 -0.02
N PHE A 98 -7.40 5.42 1.10
CA PHE A 98 -7.33 3.96 1.12
C PHE A 98 -8.32 3.41 2.14
N PHE A 99 -8.62 2.11 2.06
CA PHE A 99 -9.60 1.47 2.94
C PHE A 99 -8.96 0.29 3.68
N THR A 100 -9.34 0.12 4.94
CA THR A 100 -8.79 -0.93 5.80
C THR A 100 -9.72 -1.27 6.97
N ASN A 101 -9.33 -2.28 7.75
CA ASN A 101 -9.93 -2.57 9.05
C ASN A 101 -9.30 -1.62 10.10
N TYR A 102 -10.12 -0.84 10.79
CA TYR A 102 -9.69 0.10 11.85
C TYR A 102 -9.12 -0.60 13.07
N GLU A 103 -9.53 -1.86 13.32
CA GLU A 103 -8.97 -2.69 14.41
C GLU A 103 -7.66 -3.40 14.03
N SER A 104 -7.22 -3.30 12.78
CA SER A 104 -5.89 -3.78 12.38
C SER A 104 -4.79 -2.99 13.08
N GLU A 105 -3.57 -3.53 13.09
CA GLU A 105 -2.42 -2.84 13.67
C GLU A 105 -2.26 -1.42 13.09
N LYS A 106 -2.26 -1.28 11.75
CA LYS A 106 -2.18 0.03 11.10
C LYS A 106 -3.37 0.95 11.42
N GLY A 107 -4.58 0.40 11.49
CA GLY A 107 -5.77 1.18 11.83
C GLY A 107 -5.66 1.79 13.22
N LYS A 108 -5.25 1.01 14.21
CA LYS A 108 -5.02 1.47 15.59
C LYS A 108 -3.87 2.47 15.68
N GLU A 109 -2.77 2.21 14.96
CA GLU A 109 -1.61 3.10 14.90
C GLU A 109 -1.98 4.48 14.35
N ILE A 110 -2.75 4.55 13.26
CA ILE A 110 -3.22 5.80 12.66
C ILE A 110 -4.20 6.53 13.59
N LEU A 111 -5.13 5.81 14.21
CA LEU A 111 -6.08 6.43 15.16
C LEU A 111 -5.39 7.01 16.39
N ALA A 112 -4.29 6.39 16.83
CA ALA A 112 -3.49 6.87 17.97
C ALA A 112 -2.52 8.00 17.58
N SER A 113 -1.95 7.92 16.35
CA SER A 113 -1.00 8.90 15.81
C SER A 113 -1.26 9.09 14.32
N PRO A 114 -1.95 10.18 13.93
CA PRO A 114 -2.41 10.37 12.55
C PRO A 114 -1.30 10.69 11.56
N GLN A 115 -0.07 10.93 12.00
CA GLN A 115 1.06 11.22 11.12
C GLN A 115 1.48 9.95 10.38
N VAL A 116 1.49 10.03 9.04
CA VAL A 116 1.83 8.93 8.16
C VAL A 116 2.79 9.38 7.06
N ALA A 117 3.50 8.41 6.48
CA ALA A 117 4.21 8.59 5.23
C ALA A 117 3.77 7.51 4.23
N CYS A 118 3.53 7.92 2.99
CA CYS A 118 3.23 7.02 1.88
C CYS A 118 4.36 7.06 0.87
N ILE A 119 4.72 5.90 0.32
CA ILE A 119 5.76 5.78 -0.70
C ILE A 119 5.20 4.94 -1.85
N PHE A 120 5.26 5.48 -3.06
CA PHE A 120 5.08 4.74 -4.30
C PHE A 120 6.44 4.56 -4.97
N PHE A 121 6.65 3.42 -5.59
CA PHE A 121 7.82 3.17 -6.42
C PHE A 121 7.41 2.50 -7.72
N TRP A 122 7.40 3.27 -8.78
CA TRP A 122 7.10 2.81 -10.14
C TRP A 122 8.39 2.48 -10.88
N LYS A 123 8.80 1.24 -10.75
CA LYS A 123 10.06 0.72 -11.28
C LYS A 123 10.20 0.94 -12.79
N GLU A 124 9.09 0.77 -13.51
CA GLU A 124 9.10 0.91 -14.97
C GLU A 124 9.26 2.37 -15.44
N LEU A 125 8.87 3.33 -14.62
CA LEU A 125 9.06 4.76 -14.87
C LEU A 125 10.30 5.33 -14.19
N GLU A 126 10.99 4.55 -13.38
CA GLU A 126 12.12 5.00 -12.54
C GLU A 126 11.73 6.20 -11.67
N ARG A 127 10.50 6.17 -11.13
CA ARG A 127 9.93 7.23 -10.31
C ARG A 127 9.62 6.74 -8.90
N GLN A 128 9.85 7.62 -7.94
CA GLN A 128 9.38 7.46 -6.58
C GLN A 128 8.59 8.69 -6.16
N LEU A 129 7.47 8.47 -5.50
CA LEU A 129 6.68 9.51 -4.87
C LEU A 129 6.66 9.26 -3.37
N ARG A 130 6.92 10.31 -2.57
CA ARG A 130 6.80 10.26 -1.12
C ARG A 130 5.82 11.33 -0.67
N VAL A 131 4.86 10.95 0.14
CA VAL A 131 3.87 11.86 0.72
C VAL A 131 3.97 11.74 2.23
N ARG A 132 4.07 12.86 2.93
CA ARG A 132 3.95 12.95 4.39
C ARG A 132 2.74 13.79 4.72
N GLY A 133 1.99 13.39 5.73
CA GLY A 133 0.77 14.12 6.10
C GLY A 133 0.00 13.44 7.21
N LYS A 134 -1.25 13.83 7.35
CA LYS A 134 -2.16 13.33 8.38
C LYS A 134 -3.26 12.48 7.75
N ALA A 135 -3.45 11.29 8.30
CA ALA A 135 -4.55 10.41 7.94
C ALA A 135 -5.71 10.60 8.93
N VAL A 136 -6.91 10.84 8.40
CA VAL A 136 -8.15 10.94 9.19
C VAL A 136 -9.16 9.92 8.67
N PRO A 137 -10.05 9.37 9.50
CA PRO A 137 -11.11 8.50 9.01
C PRO A 137 -11.99 9.22 7.99
N SER A 138 -12.31 8.54 6.88
CA SER A 138 -13.31 9.01 5.92
C SER A 138 -14.71 9.00 6.54
N SER A 139 -15.63 9.78 5.98
CA SER A 139 -17.02 9.75 6.40
C SER A 139 -17.66 8.37 6.20
N ASP A 140 -18.70 8.08 6.97
CA ASP A 140 -19.45 6.84 6.82
C ASP A 140 -20.02 6.70 5.40
N ALA A 141 -20.56 7.77 4.82
CA ALA A 141 -21.08 7.76 3.47
C ALA A 141 -20.06 7.32 2.42
N VAL A 142 -18.82 7.84 2.50
CA VAL A 142 -17.71 7.45 1.62
C VAL A 142 -17.33 5.98 1.84
N SER A 143 -17.25 5.58 3.11
CA SER A 143 -16.88 4.20 3.47
C SER A 143 -17.96 3.20 3.05
N ASP A 144 -19.22 3.52 3.23
CA ASP A 144 -20.36 2.68 2.84
C ASP A 144 -20.46 2.53 1.32
N ALA A 145 -20.34 3.63 0.57
CA ALA A 145 -20.35 3.61 -0.88
C ALA A 145 -19.24 2.74 -1.46
N TYR A 146 -18.01 2.90 -0.96
CA TYR A 146 -16.91 2.05 -1.41
C TYR A 146 -17.08 0.59 -0.97
N PHE A 147 -17.56 0.34 0.26
CA PHE A 147 -17.79 -1.03 0.72
C PHE A 147 -18.82 -1.75 -0.16
N ALA A 148 -19.92 -1.08 -0.53
CA ALA A 148 -20.94 -1.63 -1.40
C ALA A 148 -20.44 -1.96 -2.82
N SER A 149 -19.46 -1.20 -3.34
CA SER A 149 -18.87 -1.44 -4.66
C SER A 149 -17.92 -2.65 -4.71
N ARG A 150 -17.53 -3.19 -3.56
CA ARG A 150 -16.60 -4.33 -3.51
C ARG A 150 -17.28 -5.64 -3.92
N PRO A 151 -16.54 -6.59 -4.51
CA PRO A 151 -17.06 -7.94 -4.74
C PRO A 151 -17.60 -8.55 -3.44
N ARG A 152 -18.72 -9.30 -3.54
CA ARG A 152 -19.38 -9.92 -2.38
C ARG A 152 -18.42 -10.74 -1.51
N SER A 153 -17.53 -11.52 -2.13
CA SER A 153 -16.52 -12.30 -1.41
C SER A 153 -15.59 -11.41 -0.57
N SER A 154 -15.22 -10.23 -1.08
CA SER A 154 -14.40 -9.24 -0.36
C SER A 154 -15.17 -8.56 0.78
N GLN A 155 -16.47 -8.36 0.62
CA GLN A 155 -17.35 -7.84 1.69
C GLN A 155 -17.44 -8.85 2.85
N ILE A 156 -17.70 -10.14 2.54
CA ILE A 156 -17.70 -11.22 3.52
C ILE A 156 -16.34 -11.37 4.19
N GLY A 157 -15.26 -11.32 3.41
CA GLY A 157 -13.89 -11.37 3.93
C GLY A 157 -13.59 -10.26 4.93
N ALA A 158 -14.14 -9.05 4.73
CA ALA A 158 -13.98 -7.95 5.67
C ALA A 158 -14.67 -8.22 7.02
N TRP A 159 -15.82 -8.88 7.03
CA TRP A 159 -16.50 -9.31 8.25
C TRP A 159 -15.75 -10.45 8.97
N ALA A 160 -15.24 -11.40 8.20
CA ALA A 160 -14.60 -12.61 8.75
C ALA A 160 -13.18 -12.36 9.27
N SER A 161 -12.46 -11.40 8.68
CA SER A 161 -11.05 -11.15 8.99
C SER A 161 -10.86 -10.37 10.29
N ARG A 162 -10.11 -10.96 11.23
CA ARG A 162 -9.56 -10.27 12.40
C ARG A 162 -8.15 -9.77 12.07
N GLN A 163 -8.07 -8.82 11.14
CA GLN A 163 -6.80 -8.36 10.56
C GLN A 163 -5.74 -8.03 11.62
N SER A 164 -4.51 -8.48 11.40
CA SER A 164 -3.34 -8.31 12.28
C SER A 164 -3.40 -9.05 13.64
N ARG A 165 -4.40 -9.89 13.87
CA ARG A 165 -4.45 -10.73 15.07
C ARG A 165 -3.92 -12.12 14.75
N GLN A 166 -3.24 -12.73 15.71
CA GLN A 166 -2.88 -14.15 15.60
C GLN A 166 -4.16 -15.00 15.46
N GLY A 167 -4.15 -15.93 14.54
CA GLY A 167 -5.30 -16.76 14.25
C GLY A 167 -4.94 -18.06 13.57
N GLU A 168 -5.89 -18.99 13.55
CA GLU A 168 -5.81 -20.26 12.85
C GLU A 168 -6.60 -20.18 11.55
N GLU A 169 -6.07 -20.75 10.47
CA GLU A 169 -6.72 -20.76 9.15
C GLU A 169 -8.10 -21.42 9.19
N VAL A 170 -8.24 -22.52 9.94
CA VAL A 170 -9.52 -23.21 10.12
C VAL A 170 -10.58 -22.27 10.70
N LYS A 171 -10.22 -21.47 11.72
CA LYS A 171 -11.15 -20.53 12.34
C LYS A 171 -11.52 -19.37 11.42
N LEU A 172 -10.64 -18.96 10.50
CA LEU A 172 -10.97 -17.98 9.49
C LEU A 172 -12.00 -18.55 8.50
N THR A 173 -11.79 -19.77 8.04
CA THR A 173 -12.71 -20.47 7.14
C THR A 173 -14.10 -20.64 7.77
N GLU A 174 -14.17 -21.06 9.03
CA GLU A 174 -15.42 -21.16 9.78
C GLU A 174 -16.19 -19.83 9.84
N ARG A 175 -15.47 -18.72 10.11
CA ARG A 175 -16.09 -17.38 10.10
C ARG A 175 -16.58 -16.96 8.72
N ILE A 176 -15.83 -17.27 7.66
CA ILE A 176 -16.26 -17.00 6.29
C ILE A 176 -17.57 -17.73 5.99
N ILE A 177 -17.67 -19.03 6.30
CA ILE A 177 -18.87 -19.83 6.11
C ILE A 177 -20.04 -19.27 6.93
N SER A 178 -19.80 -18.90 8.20
CA SER A 178 -20.80 -18.30 9.07
C SER A 178 -21.37 -16.99 8.50
N TYR A 179 -20.51 -16.07 8.02
CA TYR A 179 -20.97 -14.82 7.43
C TYR A 179 -21.60 -15.00 6.04
N GLN A 180 -21.19 -16.01 5.27
CA GLN A 180 -21.88 -16.39 4.03
C GLN A 180 -23.32 -16.79 4.31
N ALA A 181 -23.54 -17.64 5.30
CA ALA A 181 -24.86 -18.08 5.73
C ALA A 181 -25.68 -16.90 6.32
N GLN A 182 -25.05 -16.04 7.14
CA GLN A 182 -25.73 -14.88 7.74
C GLN A 182 -26.28 -13.91 6.68
N PHE A 183 -25.55 -13.71 5.59
CA PHE A 183 -25.93 -12.78 4.53
C PHE A 183 -26.55 -13.48 3.31
N GLU A 184 -26.88 -14.76 3.40
CA GLU A 184 -27.54 -15.49 2.32
C GLU A 184 -28.88 -14.85 1.96
N GLY A 185 -29.15 -14.68 0.66
CA GLY A 185 -30.36 -14.03 0.17
C GLY A 185 -30.45 -12.50 0.36
N GLN A 186 -29.43 -11.89 0.98
CA GLN A 186 -29.39 -10.43 1.11
C GLN A 186 -28.64 -9.82 -0.08
N ASP A 187 -29.28 -8.87 -0.79
CA ASP A 187 -28.65 -8.16 -1.92
C ASP A 187 -27.54 -7.21 -1.44
N VAL A 188 -27.70 -6.62 -0.26
CA VAL A 188 -26.76 -5.66 0.32
C VAL A 188 -26.18 -6.21 1.61
N ILE A 189 -24.86 -6.31 1.66
CA ILE A 189 -24.12 -6.63 2.89
C ILE A 189 -23.74 -5.29 3.55
N PRO A 190 -24.16 -5.03 4.80
CA PRO A 190 -23.77 -3.81 5.50
C PRO A 190 -22.26 -3.78 5.76
N ARG A 191 -21.67 -2.60 5.78
CA ARG A 191 -20.27 -2.42 6.13
C ARG A 191 -20.06 -2.74 7.63
N PRO A 192 -18.99 -3.50 7.98
CA PRO A 192 -18.64 -3.68 9.38
C PRO A 192 -18.26 -2.33 10.01
N PRO A 193 -18.64 -2.06 11.27
CA PRO A 193 -18.33 -0.79 11.94
C PRO A 193 -16.82 -0.56 12.14
N PHE A 194 -16.05 -1.64 12.13
CA PHE A 194 -14.59 -1.62 12.26
C PHE A 194 -13.85 -1.53 10.92
N TRP A 195 -14.53 -1.24 9.80
CA TRP A 195 -13.93 -1.15 8.47
C TRP A 195 -14.33 0.16 7.79
N GLY A 196 -13.39 0.81 7.13
CA GLY A 196 -13.66 2.05 6.40
C GLY A 196 -12.43 2.66 5.78
N GLY A 197 -12.56 3.89 5.30
CA GLY A 197 -11.50 4.66 4.66
C GLY A 197 -10.68 5.50 5.61
N PHE A 198 -9.44 5.78 5.18
CA PHE A 198 -8.64 6.88 5.68
C PHE A 198 -8.33 7.83 4.53
N GLU A 199 -8.43 9.11 4.79
CA GLU A 199 -8.04 10.22 3.93
C GLU A 199 -6.74 10.83 4.43
N ILE A 200 -5.73 10.88 3.55
CA ILE A 200 -4.41 11.39 3.87
C ILE A 200 -4.27 12.77 3.23
N TYR A 201 -4.25 13.79 4.07
CA TYR A 201 -3.98 15.17 3.67
C TYR A 201 -2.49 15.44 3.75
N ALA A 202 -1.90 15.75 2.60
CA ALA A 202 -0.46 15.92 2.50
C ALA A 202 0.01 17.26 3.10
N ASP A 203 1.07 17.19 3.91
CA ASP A 203 1.86 18.33 4.35
C ASP A 203 3.12 18.50 3.49
N GLU A 204 3.66 17.38 2.97
CA GLU A 204 4.82 17.36 2.07
C GLU A 204 4.64 16.30 0.98
N ILE A 205 5.05 16.66 -0.24
CA ILE A 205 5.09 15.73 -1.38
C ILE A 205 6.44 15.86 -2.07
N GLU A 206 7.21 14.76 -2.11
CA GLU A 206 8.48 14.69 -2.82
C GLU A 206 8.32 13.85 -4.09
N PHE A 207 8.68 14.45 -5.22
CA PHE A 207 8.80 13.80 -6.52
C PHE A 207 10.26 13.48 -6.78
N TRP A 208 10.57 12.22 -7.01
CA TRP A 208 11.88 11.72 -7.33
C TRP A 208 11.87 11.03 -8.69
N GLN A 209 12.72 11.46 -9.61
CA GLN A 209 12.95 10.85 -10.92
C GLN A 209 14.38 10.34 -11.00
N GLY A 210 14.52 9.06 -11.38
CA GLY A 210 15.82 8.43 -11.60
C GLY A 210 16.60 9.11 -12.74
N ARG A 211 17.91 9.34 -12.51
CA ARG A 211 18.84 9.91 -13.48
C ARG A 211 20.16 9.16 -13.47
N PRO A 212 20.91 9.18 -14.59
CA PRO A 212 22.25 8.57 -14.64
C PRO A 212 23.18 9.09 -13.55
N SER A 213 24.19 8.28 -13.22
CA SER A 213 25.23 8.63 -12.24
C SER A 213 24.68 9.01 -10.85
N ARG A 214 23.48 8.57 -10.50
CA ARG A 214 22.76 8.89 -9.26
C ARG A 214 22.44 10.38 -9.06
N LEU A 215 22.55 11.20 -10.10
CA LEU A 215 22.22 12.63 -10.06
C LEU A 215 20.70 12.84 -10.27
N HIS A 216 19.91 12.26 -9.38
CA HIS A 216 18.46 12.21 -9.49
C HIS A 216 17.82 13.59 -9.40
N ASN A 217 16.71 13.78 -10.11
CA ASN A 217 15.89 14.96 -9.90
C ASN A 217 14.99 14.74 -8.69
N ARG A 218 15.06 15.64 -7.71
CA ARG A 218 14.27 15.60 -6.50
C ARG A 218 13.66 16.94 -6.22
N TYR A 219 12.34 17.00 -6.11
CA TYR A 219 11.60 18.21 -5.81
C TYR A 219 10.63 17.97 -4.68
N LEU A 220 10.70 18.82 -3.66
CA LEU A 220 9.86 18.76 -2.47
C LEU A 220 8.88 19.92 -2.48
N TYR A 221 7.61 19.61 -2.44
CA TYR A 221 6.55 20.54 -2.11
C TYR A 221 6.25 20.48 -0.62
N THR A 222 6.18 21.64 0.02
CA THR A 222 5.79 21.77 1.42
C THR A 222 4.59 22.69 1.52
N LYS A 223 3.54 22.25 2.20
CA LYS A 223 2.29 23.00 2.33
C LYS A 223 2.47 24.22 3.21
N GLN A 224 1.98 25.37 2.74
CA GLN A 224 2.02 26.65 3.43
C GLN A 224 0.62 27.28 3.41
N GLY A 225 -0.20 26.93 4.40
CA GLY A 225 -1.62 27.32 4.39
C GLY A 225 -2.34 26.76 3.16
N PRO A 226 -2.95 27.59 2.31
CA PRO A 226 -3.64 27.13 1.10
C PRO A 226 -2.70 26.90 -0.10
N SER A 227 -1.43 27.29 -0.01
CA SER A 227 -0.46 27.19 -1.09
C SER A 227 0.65 26.17 -0.81
N TRP A 228 1.53 25.98 -1.79
CA TRP A 228 2.69 25.10 -1.71
C TRP A 228 3.96 25.86 -2.02
N SER A 229 5.01 25.67 -1.23
CA SER A 229 6.36 26.06 -1.59
C SER A 229 7.08 24.88 -2.26
N LEU A 230 7.90 25.20 -3.27
CA LEU A 230 8.68 24.23 -4.02
C LEU A 230 10.15 24.41 -3.77
N GLY A 231 10.84 23.36 -3.33
CA GLY A 231 12.28 23.28 -3.16
C GLY A 231 12.89 22.16 -3.98
N ARG A 232 14.13 22.33 -4.46
CA ARG A 232 14.93 21.25 -5.01
C ARG A 232 15.73 20.61 -3.87
N LEU A 233 15.82 19.28 -3.87
CA LEU A 233 16.71 18.53 -2.98
C LEU A 233 17.92 18.01 -3.76
N ASP A 234 19.06 17.94 -3.09
CA ASP A 234 20.22 17.22 -3.63
C ASP A 234 19.94 15.71 -3.67
N PRO A 235 20.49 15.00 -4.66
CA PRO A 235 20.31 13.56 -4.84
C PRO A 235 20.92 12.73 -3.72
#